data_a8992e35a46179552951989efd341ec1
#
_entry.id   a8992e35a46179552951989efd341ec1
#
_cell.length_a   1.000
_cell.length_b   1.000
_cell.length_c   1.000
_cell.angle_alpha   90.00
_cell.angle_beta   90.00
_cell.angle_gamma   90.00
#
_symmetry.space_group_name_H-M   'P 1'
#
loop_
_entity.id
_entity.type
_entity.pdbx_description
1 polymer ?
#
loop_
_entity_poly.entity_id
_entity_poly.type
_entity_poly.pdbx_seq_one_letter_code
_entity_poly.pdbx_strand_id
1 'polypeptide(L)'
;MTVSGTGKVTLTPDIAYVTIGVHTEGKDASQAVSENNSQTQAVIEALEKSDIASEDIQTTNFSIYPQQQFDDRGQPTGEITYIVNNSVYITVRDLESIGDVLNVAVEAGANQISGIQFDISDAEDALAEAQEMAVANAQAQAENLAQASNLVLGDIQNISTFGGATPYLKYDGIGGGAAVMEAASVPVSSGQMIISVEVSVIYEIR
;
A
#
# COMPACT_ATOMS: atom_id res chain seq x y z
N MET A 1 30.02 -24.76 8.74
CA MET A 1 30.19 -23.37 8.28
C MET A 1 28.80 -22.77 8.05
N THR A 2 28.57 -21.56 8.55
CA THR A 2 27.28 -20.87 8.33
C THR A 2 27.50 -19.69 7.39
N VAL A 3 26.68 -19.57 6.38
CA VAL A 3 26.68 -18.47 5.41
C VAL A 3 25.28 -17.92 5.24
N SER A 4 25.16 -16.69 4.80
CA SER A 4 23.87 -16.11 4.40
C SER A 4 23.92 -15.69 2.93
N GLY A 5 22.78 -15.74 2.28
CA GLY A 5 22.62 -15.24 0.92
C GLY A 5 21.34 -14.41 0.82
N THR A 6 21.38 -13.37 0.02
CA THR A 6 20.24 -12.48 -0.21
C THR A 6 19.88 -12.49 -1.69
N GLY A 7 18.60 -12.69 -1.98
CA GLY A 7 18.03 -12.52 -3.30
C GLY A 7 17.10 -11.31 -3.32
N LYS A 8 17.11 -10.55 -4.41
CA LYS A 8 16.28 -9.35 -4.57
C LYS A 8 15.72 -9.31 -5.98
N VAL A 9 14.40 -9.13 -6.08
CA VAL A 9 13.69 -8.92 -7.35
C VAL A 9 13.02 -7.56 -7.30
N THR A 10 13.18 -6.78 -8.36
CA THR A 10 12.54 -5.47 -8.50
C THR A 10 11.33 -5.60 -9.39
N LEU A 11 10.20 -5.08 -8.94
CA LEU A 11 8.90 -5.16 -9.61
C LEU A 11 8.30 -3.77 -9.78
N THR A 12 7.49 -3.62 -10.81
CA THR A 12 6.61 -2.46 -10.97
C THR A 12 5.26 -2.81 -10.35
N PRO A 13 4.70 -1.98 -9.45
CA PRO A 13 3.35 -2.17 -8.94
C PRO A 13 2.32 -2.30 -10.06
N ASP A 14 1.31 -3.14 -9.87
CA ASP A 14 0.21 -3.37 -10.79
C ASP A 14 -1.17 -3.08 -10.18
N ILE A 15 -1.22 -2.85 -8.87
CA ILE A 15 -2.43 -2.41 -8.16
C ILE A 15 -2.12 -1.23 -7.23
N ALA A 16 -3.17 -0.50 -6.90
CA ALA A 16 -3.12 0.52 -5.85
C ALA A 16 -4.33 0.43 -4.94
N TYR A 17 -4.10 0.70 -3.68
CA TYR A 17 -5.12 0.84 -2.65
C TYR A 17 -5.33 2.31 -2.33
N VAL A 18 -6.59 2.74 -2.27
CA VAL A 18 -6.94 4.12 -1.93
C VAL A 18 -8.08 4.11 -0.91
N THR A 19 -8.00 4.97 0.09
CA THR A 19 -9.11 5.22 1.00
C THR A 19 -9.82 6.51 0.60
N ILE A 20 -11.10 6.40 0.28
CA ILE A 20 -11.96 7.51 -0.12
C ILE A 20 -13.06 7.66 0.93
N GLY A 21 -13.31 8.87 1.42
CA GLY A 21 -14.25 9.13 2.48
C GLY A 21 -15.20 10.28 2.19
N VAL A 22 -16.34 10.22 2.88
CA VAL A 22 -17.33 11.29 2.97
C VAL A 22 -17.45 11.72 4.42
N HIS A 23 -17.20 12.99 4.64
CA HIS A 23 -17.36 13.66 5.91
C HIS A 23 -18.55 14.63 5.82
N THR A 24 -19.48 14.52 6.73
CA THR A 24 -20.62 15.44 6.85
C THR A 24 -20.79 15.93 8.26
N GLU A 25 -21.32 17.12 8.39
CA GLU A 25 -21.62 17.76 9.68
C GLU A 25 -23.08 18.22 9.71
N GLY A 26 -23.72 18.08 10.87
CA GLY A 26 -25.10 18.54 11.02
C GLY A 26 -25.50 18.75 12.49
N LYS A 27 -26.50 19.62 12.71
CA LYS A 27 -27.05 19.86 14.07
C LYS A 27 -27.96 18.71 14.53
N ASP A 28 -28.47 17.91 13.60
CA ASP A 28 -29.27 16.72 13.87
C ASP A 28 -28.52 15.47 13.42
N ALA A 29 -28.37 14.52 14.33
CA ALA A 29 -27.60 13.30 14.09
C ALA A 29 -28.21 12.45 12.97
N SER A 30 -29.53 12.33 12.92
CA SER A 30 -30.21 11.49 11.93
C SER A 30 -30.12 12.10 10.53
N GLN A 31 -30.23 13.43 10.45
CA GLN A 31 -30.07 14.14 9.18
C GLN A 31 -28.63 14.04 8.68
N ALA A 32 -27.62 14.24 9.54
CA ALA A 32 -26.21 14.14 9.19
C ALA A 32 -25.85 12.73 8.67
N VAL A 33 -26.37 11.68 9.32
CA VAL A 33 -26.19 10.28 8.86
C VAL A 33 -26.89 10.04 7.53
N SER A 34 -28.12 10.52 7.34
CA SER A 34 -28.84 10.33 6.09
C SER A 34 -28.15 11.00 4.90
N GLU A 35 -27.63 12.21 5.11
CA GLU A 35 -26.86 12.94 4.11
C GLU A 35 -25.54 12.22 3.79
N ASN A 36 -24.80 11.79 4.81
CA ASN A 36 -23.57 11.03 4.65
C ASN A 36 -23.78 9.74 3.85
N ASN A 37 -24.83 8.98 4.20
CA ASN A 37 -25.16 7.74 3.49
C ASN A 37 -25.49 8.00 2.02
N SER A 38 -26.27 9.06 1.74
CA SER A 38 -26.62 9.42 0.36
C SER A 38 -25.39 9.81 -0.47
N GLN A 39 -24.49 10.61 0.10
CA GLN A 39 -23.25 11.01 -0.57
C GLN A 39 -22.32 9.81 -0.76
N THR A 40 -22.15 8.98 0.27
CA THR A 40 -21.31 7.77 0.17
C THR A 40 -21.82 6.81 -0.90
N GLN A 41 -23.14 6.62 -0.97
CA GLN A 41 -23.75 5.79 -2.01
C GLN A 41 -23.48 6.35 -3.41
N ALA A 42 -23.59 7.67 -3.60
CA ALA A 42 -23.27 8.31 -4.87
C ALA A 42 -21.80 8.13 -5.26
N VAL A 43 -20.88 8.19 -4.29
CA VAL A 43 -19.45 7.92 -4.51
C VAL A 43 -19.24 6.48 -4.95
N ILE A 44 -19.83 5.50 -4.26
CA ILE A 44 -19.73 4.08 -4.62
C ILE A 44 -20.23 3.84 -6.05
N GLU A 45 -21.42 4.35 -6.38
CA GLU A 45 -21.98 4.22 -7.74
C GLU A 45 -21.12 4.88 -8.82
N ALA A 46 -20.46 5.98 -8.50
CA ALA A 46 -19.53 6.64 -9.42
C ALA A 46 -18.24 5.84 -9.63
N LEU A 47 -17.73 5.23 -8.58
CA LEU A 47 -16.56 4.33 -8.64
C LEU A 47 -16.86 3.09 -9.48
N GLU A 48 -18.03 2.45 -9.28
CA GLU A 48 -18.45 1.30 -10.08
C GLU A 48 -18.61 1.64 -11.58
N LYS A 49 -19.09 2.85 -11.90
CA LYS A 49 -19.16 3.34 -13.28
C LYS A 49 -17.80 3.67 -13.90
N SER A 50 -16.77 3.78 -13.08
CA SER A 50 -15.38 4.01 -13.48
C SER A 50 -14.56 2.73 -13.48
N ASP A 51 -15.20 1.59 -13.75
CA ASP A 51 -14.61 0.26 -13.88
C ASP A 51 -13.94 -0.28 -12.60
N ILE A 52 -14.31 0.26 -11.43
CA ILE A 52 -13.93 -0.37 -10.15
C ILE A 52 -14.98 -1.44 -9.83
N ALA A 53 -14.54 -2.69 -9.75
CA ALA A 53 -15.43 -3.80 -9.45
C ALA A 53 -16.01 -3.67 -8.02
N SER A 54 -17.26 -4.07 -7.83
CA SER A 54 -17.92 -4.00 -6.50
C SER A 54 -17.17 -4.80 -5.42
N GLU A 55 -16.49 -5.87 -5.80
CA GLU A 55 -15.62 -6.67 -4.93
C GLU A 55 -14.34 -5.96 -4.50
N ASP A 56 -13.91 -4.96 -5.27
CA ASP A 56 -12.75 -4.10 -5.00
C ASP A 56 -13.13 -2.85 -4.18
N ILE A 57 -14.40 -2.71 -3.75
CA ILE A 57 -14.89 -1.61 -2.92
C ILE A 57 -15.32 -2.16 -1.55
N GLN A 58 -14.63 -1.75 -0.49
CA GLN A 58 -14.93 -2.20 0.86
C GLN A 58 -15.13 -1.01 1.81
N THR A 59 -16.26 -0.96 2.52
CA THR A 59 -16.44 0.00 3.62
C THR A 59 -15.53 -0.38 4.78
N THR A 60 -14.68 0.54 5.20
CA THR A 60 -13.68 0.29 6.25
C THR A 60 -13.93 1.08 7.52
N ASN A 61 -14.63 2.20 7.44
CA ASN A 61 -14.96 3.01 8.60
C ASN A 61 -16.34 3.63 8.46
N PHE A 62 -17.10 3.58 9.54
CA PHE A 62 -18.28 4.41 9.76
C PHE A 62 -18.25 4.90 11.20
N SER A 63 -18.26 6.21 11.39
CA SER A 63 -18.26 6.80 12.72
C SER A 63 -19.16 8.03 12.79
N ILE A 64 -19.83 8.18 13.92
CA ILE A 64 -20.57 9.38 14.27
C ILE A 64 -20.19 9.80 15.68
N TYR A 65 -19.93 11.09 15.88
CA TYR A 65 -19.66 11.63 17.20
C TYR A 65 -20.12 13.08 17.31
N PRO A 66 -20.58 13.50 18.53
CA PRO A 66 -20.92 14.88 18.80
C PRO A 66 -19.65 15.71 19.01
N GLN A 67 -19.61 16.89 18.41
CA GLN A 67 -18.59 17.92 18.63
C GLN A 67 -19.25 19.15 19.25
N GLN A 68 -18.72 19.57 20.39
CA GLN A 68 -19.16 20.79 21.04
C GLN A 68 -18.56 22.02 20.34
N GLN A 69 -19.40 23.03 20.10
CA GLN A 69 -18.96 24.29 19.51
C GLN A 69 -18.46 25.26 20.58
N PHE A 70 -17.42 26.01 20.24
CA PHE A 70 -16.81 27.02 21.12
C PHE A 70 -16.87 28.39 20.44
N ASP A 71 -17.03 29.44 21.24
CA ASP A 71 -16.98 30.82 20.77
C ASP A 71 -15.51 31.31 20.58
N ASP A 72 -15.33 32.52 20.06
CA ASP A 72 -14.01 33.13 19.80
C ASP A 72 -13.17 33.33 21.11
N ARG A 73 -13.78 33.17 22.28
CA ARG A 73 -13.11 33.24 23.58
C ARG A 73 -12.80 31.86 24.14
N GLY A 74 -13.09 30.81 23.42
CA GLY A 74 -12.90 29.43 23.84
C GLY A 74 -13.94 28.95 24.88
N GLN A 75 -15.10 29.64 25.01
CA GLN A 75 -16.19 29.20 25.87
C GLN A 75 -17.17 28.31 25.11
N PRO A 76 -17.68 27.22 25.73
CA PRO A 76 -18.67 26.39 25.09
C PRO A 76 -19.95 27.19 24.78
N THR A 77 -20.40 27.14 23.52
CA THR A 77 -21.65 27.81 23.11
C THR A 77 -22.90 27.06 23.55
N GLY A 78 -22.76 25.78 23.94
CA GLY A 78 -23.86 24.86 24.21
C GLY A 78 -24.44 24.22 22.93
N GLU A 79 -24.00 24.63 21.76
CA GLU A 79 -24.37 23.98 20.52
C GLU A 79 -23.53 22.71 20.27
N ILE A 80 -24.20 21.67 19.74
CA ILE A 80 -23.57 20.39 19.37
C ILE A 80 -23.72 20.23 17.87
N THR A 81 -22.62 19.89 17.21
CA THR A 81 -22.61 19.46 15.81
C THR A 81 -22.26 17.98 15.78
N TYR A 82 -23.01 17.19 15.02
CA TYR A 82 -22.71 15.78 14.81
C TYR A 82 -21.83 15.65 13.58
N ILE A 83 -20.70 14.99 13.75
CA ILE A 83 -19.75 14.68 12.70
C ILE A 83 -19.96 13.23 12.30
N VAL A 84 -20.12 12.99 11.01
CA VAL A 84 -20.23 11.64 10.42
C VAL A 84 -19.13 11.44 9.42
N ASN A 85 -18.38 10.37 9.59
CA ASN A 85 -17.37 9.92 8.62
C ASN A 85 -17.73 8.53 8.12
N ASN A 86 -17.65 8.34 6.81
CA ASN A 86 -17.80 7.07 6.16
C ASN A 86 -16.68 6.92 5.13
N SER A 87 -15.96 5.82 5.14
CA SER A 87 -14.82 5.62 4.25
C SER A 87 -14.88 4.26 3.59
N VAL A 88 -14.58 4.24 2.30
CA VAL A 88 -14.41 3.05 1.50
C VAL A 88 -12.93 2.89 1.14
N TYR A 89 -12.47 1.67 1.18
CA TYR A 89 -11.17 1.24 0.70
C TYR A 89 -11.38 0.61 -0.68
N ILE A 90 -10.65 1.09 -1.66
CA ILE A 90 -10.77 0.59 -3.03
C ILE A 90 -9.45 0.02 -3.52
N THR A 91 -9.55 -1.02 -4.35
CA THR A 91 -8.43 -1.57 -5.11
C THR A 91 -8.55 -1.10 -6.56
N VAL A 92 -7.57 -0.35 -7.02
CA VAL A 92 -7.46 0.11 -8.41
C VAL A 92 -6.47 -0.78 -9.13
N ARG A 93 -6.93 -1.52 -10.15
CA ARG A 93 -6.11 -2.46 -10.94
C ARG A 93 -5.52 -1.83 -12.21
N ASP A 94 -6.09 -0.73 -12.66
CA ASP A 94 -5.52 0.08 -13.73
C ASP A 94 -4.92 1.35 -13.13
N LEU A 95 -3.60 1.33 -12.92
CA LEU A 95 -2.88 2.43 -12.30
C LEU A 95 -2.91 3.74 -13.11
N GLU A 96 -3.12 3.66 -14.43
CA GLU A 96 -3.23 4.84 -15.28
C GLU A 96 -4.55 5.58 -15.02
N SER A 97 -5.59 4.88 -14.59
CA SER A 97 -6.91 5.42 -14.31
C SER A 97 -7.04 6.08 -12.92
N ILE A 98 -6.05 5.94 -12.01
CA ILE A 98 -6.16 6.43 -10.62
C ILE A 98 -6.57 7.90 -10.55
N GLY A 99 -5.96 8.77 -11.39
CA GLY A 99 -6.27 10.18 -11.40
C GLY A 99 -7.74 10.46 -11.73
N ASP A 100 -8.29 9.75 -12.70
CA ASP A 100 -9.68 9.89 -13.14
C ASP A 100 -10.64 9.31 -12.08
N VAL A 101 -10.31 8.18 -11.48
CA VAL A 101 -11.06 7.56 -10.38
C VAL A 101 -11.19 8.53 -9.20
N LEU A 102 -10.09 9.19 -8.82
CA LEU A 102 -10.10 10.18 -7.75
C LEU A 102 -10.97 11.40 -8.09
N ASN A 103 -10.89 11.92 -9.34
CA ASN A 103 -11.69 13.03 -9.79
C ASN A 103 -13.19 12.69 -9.75
N VAL A 104 -13.58 11.54 -10.29
CA VAL A 104 -14.96 11.06 -10.30
C VAL A 104 -15.50 10.90 -8.88
N ALA A 105 -14.69 10.39 -7.94
CA ALA A 105 -15.08 10.27 -6.55
C ALA A 105 -15.34 11.64 -5.89
N VAL A 106 -14.48 12.63 -6.16
CA VAL A 106 -14.65 14.00 -5.64
C VAL A 106 -15.88 14.67 -6.24
N GLU A 107 -16.13 14.53 -7.54
CA GLU A 107 -17.32 15.05 -8.20
C GLU A 107 -18.61 14.42 -7.66
N ALA A 108 -18.56 13.15 -7.24
CA ALA A 108 -19.68 12.44 -6.63
C ALA A 108 -19.93 12.81 -5.16
N GLY A 109 -19.01 13.56 -4.52
CA GLY A 109 -19.19 14.07 -3.16
C GLY A 109 -18.16 13.56 -2.14
N ALA A 110 -17.15 12.81 -2.56
CA ALA A 110 -16.02 12.48 -1.68
C ALA A 110 -15.26 13.76 -1.30
N ASN A 111 -15.00 13.94 -0.01
CA ASN A 111 -14.28 15.11 0.51
C ASN A 111 -13.10 14.73 1.41
N GLN A 112 -12.82 13.45 1.54
CA GLN A 112 -11.63 12.89 2.18
C GLN A 112 -11.01 11.85 1.26
N ILE A 113 -9.75 12.04 0.90
CA ILE A 113 -8.94 11.04 0.21
C ILE A 113 -7.66 10.91 1.00
N SER A 114 -7.35 9.69 1.46
CA SER A 114 -6.15 9.45 2.25
C SER A 114 -5.40 8.22 1.75
N GLY A 115 -4.12 8.45 1.51
CA GLY A 115 -3.17 7.41 1.13
C GLY A 115 -3.45 6.78 -0.23
N ILE A 116 -2.45 6.80 -1.09
CA ILE A 116 -2.36 5.89 -2.23
C ILE A 116 -1.22 4.96 -1.89
N GLN A 117 -1.53 3.68 -1.77
CA GLN A 117 -0.53 2.64 -1.49
C GLN A 117 -0.46 1.72 -2.70
N PHE A 118 0.69 1.70 -3.35
CA PHE A 118 0.95 0.78 -4.45
C PHE A 118 1.33 -0.59 -3.92
N ASP A 119 0.94 -1.62 -4.65
CA ASP A 119 1.26 -3.00 -4.31
C ASP A 119 1.34 -3.87 -5.58
N ILE A 120 1.60 -5.15 -5.37
CA ILE A 120 1.70 -6.17 -6.42
C ILE A 120 0.63 -7.21 -6.12
N SER A 121 -0.24 -7.44 -7.10
CA SER A 121 -1.38 -8.36 -6.96
C SER A 121 -0.94 -9.81 -6.79
N ASP A 122 0.13 -10.20 -7.48
CA ASP A 122 0.73 -11.53 -7.39
C ASP A 122 2.25 -11.43 -7.32
N ALA A 123 2.78 -11.74 -6.14
CA ALA A 123 4.21 -11.70 -5.87
C ALA A 123 4.86 -13.11 -5.82
N GLU A 124 4.10 -14.18 -6.12
CA GLU A 124 4.54 -15.56 -5.90
C GLU A 124 5.76 -15.92 -6.75
N ASP A 125 5.70 -15.62 -8.05
CA ASP A 125 6.82 -15.89 -8.96
C ASP A 125 8.07 -15.09 -8.58
N ALA A 126 7.92 -13.82 -8.24
CA ALA A 126 9.03 -12.98 -7.82
C ALA A 126 9.63 -13.40 -6.47
N LEU A 127 8.80 -13.92 -5.58
CA LEU A 127 9.27 -14.51 -4.32
C LEU A 127 10.09 -15.77 -4.58
N ALA A 128 9.62 -16.65 -5.48
CA ALA A 128 10.36 -17.86 -5.86
C ALA A 128 11.71 -17.52 -6.50
N GLU A 129 11.74 -16.55 -7.42
CA GLU A 129 12.98 -16.06 -8.04
C GLU A 129 13.93 -15.48 -6.97
N ALA A 130 13.44 -14.66 -6.05
CA ALA A 130 14.25 -14.11 -4.97
C ALA A 130 14.81 -15.21 -4.05
N GLN A 131 14.04 -16.27 -3.78
CA GLN A 131 14.51 -17.43 -3.02
C GLN A 131 15.63 -18.18 -3.73
N GLU A 132 15.48 -18.44 -5.04
CA GLU A 132 16.52 -19.09 -5.85
C GLU A 132 17.82 -18.27 -5.86
N MET A 133 17.70 -16.96 -6.06
CA MET A 133 18.86 -16.06 -6.00
C MET A 133 19.53 -16.05 -4.62
N ALA A 134 18.74 -16.07 -3.54
CA ALA A 134 19.29 -16.11 -2.20
C ALA A 134 20.07 -17.38 -1.90
N VAL A 135 19.54 -18.53 -2.33
CA VAL A 135 20.22 -19.84 -2.18
C VAL A 135 21.50 -19.88 -3.01
N ALA A 136 21.45 -19.45 -4.27
CA ALA A 136 22.63 -19.41 -5.15
C ALA A 136 23.74 -18.50 -4.57
N ASN A 137 23.36 -17.34 -4.03
CA ASN A 137 24.31 -16.43 -3.38
C ASN A 137 24.93 -17.03 -2.12
N ALA A 138 24.14 -17.73 -1.28
CA ALA A 138 24.64 -18.41 -0.10
C ALA A 138 25.64 -19.53 -0.48
N GLN A 139 25.31 -20.30 -1.52
CA GLN A 139 26.18 -21.36 -2.02
C GLN A 139 27.51 -20.79 -2.54
N ALA A 140 27.46 -19.77 -3.37
CA ALA A 140 28.66 -19.12 -3.90
C ALA A 140 29.54 -18.55 -2.78
N GLN A 141 28.94 -17.99 -1.75
CA GLN A 141 29.66 -17.50 -0.56
C GLN A 141 30.32 -18.66 0.20
N ALA A 142 29.62 -19.79 0.37
CA ALA A 142 30.17 -20.97 1.03
C ALA A 142 31.38 -21.54 0.28
N GLU A 143 31.30 -21.68 -1.03
CA GLU A 143 32.38 -22.15 -1.90
C GLU A 143 33.60 -21.24 -1.82
N ASN A 144 33.40 -19.91 -1.89
CA ASN A 144 34.50 -18.94 -1.78
C ASN A 144 35.20 -19.00 -0.40
N LEU A 145 34.43 -19.12 0.66
CA LEU A 145 34.99 -19.22 2.02
C LEU A 145 35.73 -20.54 2.25
N ALA A 146 35.20 -21.66 1.75
CA ALA A 146 35.86 -22.97 1.84
C ALA A 146 37.21 -22.94 1.10
N GLN A 147 37.23 -22.41 -0.13
CA GLN A 147 38.45 -22.27 -0.92
C GLN A 147 39.46 -21.37 -0.23
N ALA A 148 39.05 -20.21 0.27
CA ALA A 148 39.95 -19.27 0.96
C ALA A 148 40.57 -19.85 2.27
N SER A 149 39.85 -20.79 2.89
CA SER A 149 40.26 -21.43 4.15
C SER A 149 40.98 -22.78 3.94
N ASN A 150 41.16 -23.24 2.69
CA ASN A 150 41.65 -24.58 2.33
C ASN A 150 40.82 -25.70 2.99
N LEU A 151 39.50 -25.51 3.11
CA LEU A 151 38.55 -26.49 3.62
C LEU A 151 37.73 -27.07 2.46
N VAL A 152 37.20 -28.27 2.65
CA VAL A 152 36.28 -28.89 1.68
C VAL A 152 34.86 -28.65 2.17
N LEU A 153 34.05 -28.07 1.28
CA LEU A 153 32.63 -27.89 1.54
C LEU A 153 31.92 -29.27 1.47
N GLY A 154 31.19 -29.59 2.52
CA GLY A 154 30.39 -30.82 2.62
C GLY A 154 28.91 -30.54 2.37
N ASP A 155 28.06 -31.44 2.86
CA ASP A 155 26.60 -31.39 2.64
C ASP A 155 25.96 -30.28 3.45
N ILE A 156 24.81 -29.83 2.94
CA ILE A 156 23.93 -28.88 3.65
C ILE A 156 23.32 -29.58 4.86
N GLN A 157 23.51 -29.01 6.03
CA GLN A 157 22.96 -29.51 7.30
C GLN A 157 21.64 -28.84 7.67
N ASN A 158 21.49 -27.56 7.31
CA ASN A 158 20.27 -26.79 7.58
C ASN A 158 20.14 -25.63 6.60
N ILE A 159 18.90 -25.33 6.22
CA ILE A 159 18.51 -24.11 5.51
C ILE A 159 17.39 -23.45 6.29
N SER A 160 17.53 -22.16 6.55
CA SER A 160 16.52 -21.33 7.18
C SER A 160 16.30 -20.08 6.35
N THR A 161 15.06 -19.73 6.08
CA THR A 161 14.68 -18.50 5.39
C THR A 161 14.28 -17.45 6.41
N PHE A 162 14.78 -16.23 6.24
CA PHE A 162 14.43 -15.06 7.03
C PHE A 162 13.92 -13.95 6.11
N GLY A 163 12.94 -13.19 6.58
CA GLY A 163 12.33 -12.09 5.83
C GLY A 163 10.92 -12.43 5.37
N GLY A 164 10.09 -11.42 5.31
CA GLY A 164 8.72 -11.52 4.80
C GLY A 164 8.69 -11.29 3.31
N ALA A 165 7.78 -11.96 2.64
CA ALA A 165 7.47 -11.78 1.23
C ALA A 165 6.77 -10.43 0.93
N THR A 166 6.78 -9.47 1.86
CA THR A 166 6.13 -8.18 1.66
C THR A 166 7.03 -7.29 0.80
N PRO A 167 6.55 -6.91 -0.40
CA PRO A 167 7.22 -5.93 -1.22
C PRO A 167 7.37 -4.61 -0.45
N TYR A 168 8.49 -3.92 -0.62
CA TYR A 168 8.69 -2.58 -0.05
C TYR A 168 9.14 -1.60 -1.13
N LEU A 169 8.76 -0.33 -0.98
CA LEU A 169 9.11 0.71 -1.93
C LEU A 169 10.63 0.89 -2.03
N LYS A 170 11.13 0.91 -3.26
CA LYS A 170 12.53 1.24 -3.54
C LYS A 170 12.69 2.76 -3.42
N TYR A 171 13.37 3.20 -2.39
CA TYR A 171 13.77 4.60 -2.24
C TYR A 171 15.09 4.83 -3.00
N ASP A 172 15.02 5.21 -4.27
CA ASP A 172 16.16 5.83 -4.94
C ASP A 172 16.21 7.29 -4.48
N GLY A 173 17.31 7.67 -3.82
CA GLY A 173 17.48 9.02 -3.26
C GLY A 173 17.12 10.12 -4.26
N ILE A 174 16.45 11.14 -3.76
CA ILE A 174 15.80 12.24 -4.46
C ILE A 174 16.72 12.85 -5.52
N GLY A 175 16.47 12.53 -6.78
CA GLY A 175 17.02 13.20 -7.96
C GLY A 175 15.85 13.66 -8.83
N GLY A 176 15.13 14.68 -8.37
CA GLY A 176 13.92 15.17 -9.01
C GLY A 176 14.18 16.06 -10.20
N GLY A 177 13.73 15.65 -11.36
CA GLY A 177 13.46 16.55 -12.49
C GLY A 177 11.95 16.75 -12.56
N ALA A 178 11.46 17.91 -12.11
CA ALA A 178 10.06 18.28 -12.27
C ALA A 178 9.80 18.59 -13.75
N ALA A 179 9.09 17.72 -14.44
CA ALA A 179 8.43 18.07 -15.69
C ALA A 179 7.08 18.69 -15.35
N VAL A 180 6.90 19.96 -15.71
CA VAL A 180 5.62 20.66 -15.61
C VAL A 180 4.75 20.14 -16.74
N MET A 181 3.76 19.29 -16.43
CA MET A 181 2.66 18.97 -17.33
C MET A 181 1.39 19.64 -16.81
N GLU A 182 0.71 20.33 -17.71
CA GLU A 182 -0.67 20.77 -17.55
C GLU A 182 -1.53 19.49 -17.46
N ALA A 183 -1.92 19.12 -16.26
CA ALA A 183 -2.76 17.95 -16.08
C ALA A 183 -4.05 18.33 -15.33
N ALA A 184 -5.17 17.99 -15.95
CA ALA A 184 -6.50 18.01 -15.33
C ALA A 184 -6.70 16.87 -14.31
N SER A 185 -5.77 15.93 -14.20
CA SER A 185 -5.81 14.79 -13.28
C SER A 185 -4.67 14.86 -12.25
N VAL A 186 -4.87 14.24 -11.10
CA VAL A 186 -3.85 14.15 -10.04
C VAL A 186 -2.66 13.34 -10.57
N PRO A 187 -1.44 13.92 -10.65
CA PRO A 187 -0.27 13.17 -11.12
C PRO A 187 0.12 12.11 -10.08
N VAL A 188 0.10 10.86 -10.48
CA VAL A 188 0.42 9.72 -9.62
C VAL A 188 1.60 8.96 -10.21
N SER A 189 2.58 8.59 -9.38
CA SER A 189 3.73 7.78 -9.77
C SER A 189 3.88 6.59 -8.84
N SER A 190 3.86 5.38 -9.39
CA SER A 190 3.91 4.13 -8.63
C SER A 190 5.31 3.76 -8.12
N GLY A 191 6.38 4.30 -8.74
CA GLY A 191 7.74 3.91 -8.41
C GLY A 191 8.06 2.44 -8.70
N GLN A 192 8.98 1.87 -7.93
CA GLN A 192 9.34 0.45 -7.97
C GLN A 192 9.27 -0.17 -6.58
N MET A 193 8.98 -1.45 -6.52
CA MET A 193 8.98 -2.24 -5.29
C MET A 193 10.06 -3.32 -5.36
N ILE A 194 10.56 -3.73 -4.21
CA ILE A 194 11.58 -4.77 -4.08
C ILE A 194 11.05 -5.87 -3.18
N ILE A 195 11.13 -7.12 -3.65
CA ILE A 195 11.02 -8.31 -2.82
C ILE A 195 12.44 -8.74 -2.46
N SER A 196 12.71 -8.92 -1.18
CA SER A 196 14.00 -9.37 -0.68
C SER A 196 13.84 -10.57 0.22
N VAL A 197 14.57 -11.64 -0.09
CA VAL A 197 14.64 -12.86 0.71
C VAL A 197 16.06 -13.05 1.20
N GLU A 198 16.23 -13.40 2.46
CA GLU A 198 17.49 -13.81 3.04
C GLU A 198 17.40 -15.28 3.46
N VAL A 199 18.42 -16.06 3.12
CA VAL A 199 18.59 -17.43 3.56
C VAL A 199 19.86 -17.57 4.38
N SER A 200 19.79 -18.39 5.42
CA SER A 200 20.97 -18.85 6.17
C SER A 200 21.15 -20.34 5.92
N VAL A 201 22.33 -20.72 5.50
CA VAL A 201 22.66 -22.12 5.17
C VAL A 201 23.83 -22.57 6.03
N ILE A 202 23.68 -23.75 6.64
CA ILE A 202 24.72 -24.41 7.43
C ILE A 202 25.28 -25.58 6.63
N TYR A 203 26.55 -25.52 6.32
CA TYR A 203 27.30 -26.59 5.63
C TYR A 203 28.19 -27.35 6.59
N GLU A 204 28.34 -28.65 6.34
CA GLU A 204 29.46 -29.42 6.89
C GLU A 204 30.79 -28.95 6.25
N ILE A 205 31.87 -28.96 6.99
CA ILE A 205 33.23 -28.66 6.48
C ILE A 205 34.17 -29.78 6.87
N ARG A 206 35.06 -30.10 5.96
CA ARG A 206 36.09 -31.13 6.15
C ARG A 206 37.48 -30.58 5.82
#